data_b60a9fea632d2388a8e37dbffd82bfdd
#
_entry.id   b60a9fea632d2388a8e37dbffd82bfdd
#
_cell.length_a   1.000
_cell.length_b   1.000
_cell.length_c   1.000
_cell.angle_alpha   90.00
_cell.angle_beta   90.00
_cell.angle_gamma   90.00
#
_symmetry.space_group_name_H-M   'P 1'
#
loop_
_entity.id
_entity.type
_entity.pdbx_description
1 polymer ?
#
loop_
_entity_poly.entity_id
_entity_poly.type
_entity_poly.pdbx_seq_one_letter_code
_entity_poly.pdbx_strand_id
1 'polypeptide(L)'
;MSFYDLSKIERKQRVDQIHRDIQSDLEKKSSGKALSYFSNDDTYIRKAAYQSVGKIYSSTKPLQQQTIALLNHFAKHKNEKVRQTTINAAGEIGVKDFDVVEHVFDRGLFDEHHCVRNAVIGSVKKCRRKIRSPYCNGPKNICITTTKKCAGKSVMASS
;
A
#
# COMPACT_ATOMS: atom_id res chain seq x y z
N MET A 1 26.15 6.65 3.89
CA MET A 1 25.88 7.62 2.81
C MET A 1 24.37 7.73 2.67
N SER A 2 23.79 8.88 2.99
CA SER A 2 22.35 9.13 2.91
C SER A 2 21.92 9.32 1.44
N PHE A 3 20.66 9.02 1.12
CA PHE A 3 20.11 9.28 -0.22
C PHE A 3 20.24 10.75 -0.65
N TYR A 4 20.27 11.68 0.31
CA TYR A 4 20.45 13.11 0.04
C TYR A 4 21.87 13.52 -0.36
N ASP A 5 22.88 12.75 0.04
CA ASP A 5 24.28 13.03 -0.29
C ASP A 5 24.58 12.73 -1.78
N LEU A 6 23.69 12.03 -2.46
CA LEU A 6 23.79 11.66 -3.85
C LEU A 6 23.44 12.86 -4.76
N SER A 7 24.12 12.96 -5.90
CA SER A 7 23.75 13.89 -6.97
C SER A 7 22.39 13.51 -7.59
N LYS A 8 21.79 14.43 -8.35
CA LYS A 8 20.50 14.18 -9.03
C LYS A 8 20.57 12.97 -9.98
N ILE A 9 21.71 12.74 -10.62
CA ILE A 9 21.93 11.62 -11.55
C ILE A 9 22.01 10.31 -10.77
N GLU A 10 22.79 10.28 -9.70
CA GLU A 10 22.95 9.08 -8.86
C GLU A 10 21.63 8.70 -8.16
N ARG A 11 20.85 9.68 -7.69
CA ARG A 11 19.51 9.40 -7.14
C ARG A 11 18.61 8.73 -8.15
N LYS A 12 18.60 9.21 -9.41
CA LYS A 12 17.83 8.59 -10.49
C LYS A 12 18.30 7.16 -10.74
N GLN A 13 19.62 6.94 -10.87
CA GLN A 13 20.19 5.60 -11.07
C GLN A 13 19.81 4.65 -9.91
N ARG A 14 19.83 5.15 -8.67
CA ARG A 14 19.45 4.37 -7.50
C ARG A 14 17.97 3.97 -7.52
N VAL A 15 17.07 4.89 -7.87
CA VAL A 15 15.64 4.60 -8.05
C VAL A 15 15.40 3.58 -9.15
N ASP A 16 16.08 3.71 -10.28
CA ASP A 16 15.97 2.78 -11.40
C ASP A 16 16.51 1.39 -11.02
N GLN A 17 17.57 1.33 -10.20
CA GLN A 17 18.10 0.07 -9.67
C GLN A 17 17.09 -0.61 -8.73
N ILE A 18 16.49 0.14 -7.79
CA ILE A 18 15.45 -0.37 -6.88
C ILE A 18 14.27 -0.94 -7.69
N HIS A 19 13.87 -0.24 -8.76
CA HIS A 19 12.78 -0.69 -9.63
C HIS A 19 13.10 -2.03 -10.30
N ARG A 20 14.29 -2.17 -10.91
CA ARG A 20 14.73 -3.41 -11.55
C ARG A 20 14.86 -4.57 -10.57
N ASP A 21 15.39 -4.31 -9.38
CA ASP A 21 15.57 -5.33 -8.36
C ASP A 21 14.23 -5.88 -7.84
N ILE A 22 13.26 -5.00 -7.59
CA ILE A 22 11.91 -5.40 -7.16
C ILE A 22 11.20 -6.15 -8.28
N GLN A 23 11.31 -5.70 -9.52
CA GLN A 23 10.72 -6.41 -10.66
C GLN A 23 11.31 -7.82 -10.81
N SER A 24 12.64 -7.96 -10.72
CA SER A 24 13.32 -9.26 -10.76
C SER A 24 12.88 -10.18 -9.62
N ASP A 25 12.68 -9.64 -8.41
CA ASP A 25 12.17 -10.42 -7.28
C ASP A 25 10.76 -10.95 -7.55
N LEU A 26 9.88 -10.11 -8.10
CA LEU A 26 8.51 -10.51 -8.46
C LEU A 26 8.49 -11.58 -9.55
N GLU A 27 9.31 -11.45 -10.59
CA GLU A 27 9.45 -12.42 -11.68
C GLU A 27 9.93 -13.78 -11.16
N LYS A 28 10.88 -13.78 -10.23
CA LYS A 28 11.46 -14.99 -9.62
C LYS A 28 10.67 -15.52 -8.43
N LYS A 29 9.57 -14.87 -8.06
CA LYS A 29 8.78 -15.14 -6.85
C LYS A 29 9.66 -15.14 -5.58
N SER A 30 10.68 -14.30 -5.56
CA SER A 30 11.53 -14.02 -4.39
C SER A 30 11.12 -12.71 -3.73
N SER A 31 11.66 -12.42 -2.56
CA SER A 31 11.33 -11.20 -1.82
C SER A 31 12.53 -10.58 -1.10
N GLY A 32 13.73 -11.13 -1.30
CA GLY A 32 14.90 -10.76 -0.50
C GLY A 32 15.36 -9.31 -0.72
N LYS A 33 15.47 -8.88 -1.96
CA LYS A 33 15.84 -7.50 -2.30
C LYS A 33 14.71 -6.52 -1.95
N ALA A 34 13.48 -6.87 -2.28
CA ALA A 34 12.31 -6.07 -1.92
C ALA A 34 12.24 -5.86 -0.39
N LEU A 35 12.47 -6.91 0.40
CA LEU A 35 12.48 -6.85 1.85
C LEU A 35 13.57 -5.89 2.37
N SER A 36 14.77 -5.94 1.81
CA SER A 36 15.88 -5.05 2.22
C SER A 36 15.56 -3.57 1.97
N TYR A 37 14.87 -3.26 0.87
CA TYR A 37 14.41 -1.90 0.59
C TYR A 37 13.25 -1.47 1.48
N PHE A 38 12.31 -2.36 1.79
CA PHE A 38 11.16 -2.07 2.66
C PHE A 38 11.54 -1.88 4.12
N SER A 39 12.60 -2.55 4.58
CA SER A 39 13.14 -2.42 5.95
C SER A 39 14.20 -1.33 6.10
N ASN A 40 14.59 -0.65 5.04
CA ASN A 40 15.69 0.31 5.04
C ASN A 40 15.40 1.48 5.99
N ASP A 41 16.43 1.98 6.66
CA ASP A 41 16.32 3.13 7.57
C ASP A 41 16.03 4.42 6.82
N ASP A 42 16.56 4.56 5.60
CA ASP A 42 16.35 5.74 4.78
C ASP A 42 14.92 5.74 4.20
N THR A 43 14.15 6.73 4.60
CA THR A 43 12.76 6.92 4.16
C THR A 43 12.63 7.12 2.65
N TYR A 44 13.65 7.69 1.99
CA TYR A 44 13.63 7.92 0.54
C TYR A 44 13.86 6.62 -0.24
N ILE A 45 14.67 5.71 0.28
CA ILE A 45 14.83 4.36 -0.28
C ILE A 45 13.50 3.60 -0.15
N ARG A 46 12.87 3.63 1.03
CA ARG A 46 11.53 3.03 1.21
C ARG A 46 10.50 3.67 0.28
N LYS A 47 10.55 5.01 0.10
CA LYS A 47 9.66 5.72 -0.82
C LYS A 47 9.85 5.27 -2.27
N ALA A 48 11.09 5.18 -2.73
CA ALA A 48 11.40 4.67 -4.07
C ALA A 48 10.89 3.24 -4.26
N ALA A 49 11.04 2.39 -3.23
CA ALA A 49 10.59 1.00 -3.26
C ALA A 49 9.06 0.90 -3.39
N TYR A 50 8.26 1.54 -2.53
CA TYR A 50 6.81 1.44 -2.62
C TYR A 50 6.24 2.08 -3.90
N GLN A 51 6.84 3.17 -4.39
CA GLN A 51 6.46 3.76 -5.68
C GLN A 51 6.78 2.83 -6.85
N SER A 52 7.91 2.11 -6.79
CA SER A 52 8.27 1.11 -7.80
C SER A 52 7.26 -0.04 -7.84
N VAL A 53 6.82 -0.54 -6.70
CA VAL A 53 5.76 -1.55 -6.61
C VAL A 53 4.47 -1.07 -7.28
N GLY A 54 4.02 0.15 -6.99
CA GLY A 54 2.83 0.72 -7.63
C GLY A 54 2.96 0.90 -9.15
N LYS A 55 4.16 1.25 -9.63
CA LYS A 55 4.46 1.35 -11.07
C LYS A 55 4.42 -0.03 -11.74
N ILE A 56 5.08 -1.04 -11.16
CA ILE A 56 5.12 -2.41 -11.68
C ILE A 56 3.71 -2.98 -11.76
N TYR A 57 2.90 -2.84 -10.70
CA TYR A 57 1.50 -3.25 -10.71
C TYR A 57 0.72 -2.62 -11.87
N SER A 58 0.96 -1.34 -12.13
CA SER A 58 0.22 -0.60 -13.15
C SER A 58 0.68 -0.88 -14.59
N SER A 59 1.95 -1.21 -14.79
CA SER A 59 2.56 -1.38 -16.13
C SER A 59 2.63 -2.84 -16.57
N THR A 60 2.67 -3.79 -15.63
CA THR A 60 2.99 -5.20 -15.91
C THR A 60 1.87 -6.11 -15.42
N LYS A 61 0.83 -6.31 -16.24
CA LYS A 61 -0.32 -7.17 -15.90
C LYS A 61 0.06 -8.56 -15.36
N PRO A 62 1.00 -9.31 -15.96
CA PRO A 62 1.40 -10.63 -15.46
C PRO A 62 1.94 -10.63 -14.02
N LEU A 63 2.48 -9.51 -13.53
CA LEU A 63 3.06 -9.41 -12.19
C LEU A 63 2.08 -8.90 -11.12
N GLN A 64 0.84 -8.59 -11.47
CA GLN A 64 -0.15 -8.06 -10.53
C GLN A 64 -0.43 -9.04 -9.38
N GLN A 65 -0.65 -10.31 -9.69
CA GLN A 65 -0.88 -11.34 -8.66
C GLN A 65 0.32 -11.49 -7.71
N GLN A 66 1.52 -11.55 -8.26
CA GLN A 66 2.76 -11.65 -7.48
C GLN A 66 2.96 -10.43 -6.59
N THR A 67 2.63 -9.25 -7.11
CA THR A 67 2.69 -7.99 -6.34
C THR A 67 1.75 -8.02 -5.15
N ILE A 68 0.49 -8.46 -5.32
CA ILE A 68 -0.46 -8.58 -4.22
C ILE A 68 -0.02 -9.66 -3.22
N ALA A 69 0.49 -10.79 -3.70
CA ALA A 69 1.02 -11.84 -2.82
C ALA A 69 2.20 -11.33 -1.96
N LEU A 70 3.11 -10.53 -2.55
CA LEU A 70 4.20 -9.89 -1.84
C LEU A 70 3.69 -8.94 -0.74
N LEU A 71 2.70 -8.08 -1.05
CA LEU A 71 2.11 -7.17 -0.08
C LEU A 71 1.43 -7.92 1.07
N ASN A 72 0.71 -9.00 0.78
CA ASN A 72 0.07 -9.84 1.79
C ASN A 72 1.09 -10.52 2.72
N HIS A 73 2.23 -10.92 2.18
CA HIS A 73 3.32 -11.48 2.98
C HIS A 73 3.96 -10.41 3.86
N PHE A 74 4.28 -9.24 3.32
CA PHE A 74 4.92 -8.14 4.04
C PHE A 74 4.01 -7.46 5.07
N ALA A 75 2.69 -7.45 4.86
CA ALA A 75 1.72 -6.94 5.82
C ALA A 75 1.70 -7.72 7.15
N LYS A 76 2.26 -8.93 7.18
CA LYS A 76 2.39 -9.77 8.38
C LYS A 76 3.81 -9.78 8.96
N HIS A 77 4.71 -8.98 8.40
CA HIS A 77 6.11 -9.00 8.80
C HIS A 77 6.31 -8.41 10.20
N LYS A 78 7.25 -8.98 10.98
CA LYS A 78 7.54 -8.52 12.35
C LYS A 78 8.06 -7.08 12.45
N ASN A 79 8.76 -6.60 11.41
CA ASN A 79 9.32 -5.25 11.38
C ASN A 79 8.25 -4.25 10.93
N GLU A 80 7.97 -3.24 11.77
CA GLU A 80 6.97 -2.18 11.53
C GLU A 80 7.30 -1.31 10.31
N LYS A 81 8.57 -1.12 9.97
CA LYS A 81 8.98 -0.37 8.77
C LYS A 81 8.53 -1.08 7.49
N VAL A 82 8.64 -2.43 7.48
CA VAL A 82 8.16 -3.25 6.36
C VAL A 82 6.64 -3.13 6.25
N ARG A 83 5.91 -3.30 7.36
CA ARG A 83 4.45 -3.16 7.37
C ARG A 83 4.00 -1.76 6.93
N GLN A 84 4.64 -0.70 7.46
CA GLN A 84 4.37 0.69 7.06
C GLN A 84 4.60 0.92 5.56
N THR A 85 5.74 0.43 5.02
CA THR A 85 6.08 0.57 3.60
C THR A 85 5.10 -0.20 2.73
N THR A 86 4.62 -1.36 3.20
CA THR A 86 3.59 -2.16 2.53
C THR A 86 2.26 -1.40 2.41
N ILE A 87 1.82 -0.73 3.48
CA ILE A 87 0.63 0.14 3.44
C ILE A 87 0.80 1.27 2.42
N ASN A 88 1.98 1.90 2.37
CA ASN A 88 2.24 2.94 1.37
C ASN A 88 2.22 2.38 -0.06
N ALA A 89 2.75 1.16 -0.28
CA ALA A 89 2.67 0.48 -1.58
C ALA A 89 1.23 0.14 -1.97
N ALA A 90 0.44 -0.36 -1.03
CA ALA A 90 -1.00 -0.56 -1.21
C ALA A 90 -1.70 0.76 -1.57
N GLY A 91 -1.27 1.90 -0.99
CA GLY A 91 -1.76 3.24 -1.35
C GLY A 91 -1.46 3.65 -2.81
N GLU A 92 -0.32 3.26 -3.36
CA GLU A 92 -0.02 3.51 -4.78
C GLU A 92 -0.93 2.69 -5.72
N ILE A 93 -1.21 1.45 -5.35
CA ILE A 93 -2.11 0.55 -6.10
C ILE A 93 -3.56 1.00 -5.95
N GLY A 94 -4.01 1.27 -4.73
CA GLY A 94 -5.40 1.61 -4.40
C GLY A 94 -5.90 2.93 -5.00
N VAL A 95 -5.01 3.75 -5.52
CA VAL A 95 -5.35 4.92 -6.35
C VAL A 95 -6.05 4.50 -7.65
N LYS A 96 -5.78 3.30 -8.16
CA LYS A 96 -6.35 2.75 -9.39
C LYS A 96 -7.33 1.62 -9.11
N ASP A 97 -7.03 0.80 -8.11
CA ASP A 97 -7.65 -0.50 -7.85
C ASP A 97 -7.76 -0.73 -6.34
N PHE A 98 -8.72 -0.01 -5.72
CA PHE A 98 -8.86 0.02 -4.27
C PHE A 98 -9.25 -1.35 -3.69
N ASP A 99 -10.19 -2.03 -4.34
CA ASP A 99 -10.78 -3.28 -3.86
C ASP A 99 -9.74 -4.38 -3.67
N VAL A 100 -8.70 -4.39 -4.53
CA VAL A 100 -7.62 -5.39 -4.48
C VAL A 100 -6.73 -5.25 -3.23
N VAL A 101 -6.65 -4.05 -2.65
CA VAL A 101 -5.77 -3.73 -1.52
C VAL A 101 -6.52 -3.34 -0.24
N GLU A 102 -7.85 -3.30 -0.26
CA GLU A 102 -8.69 -2.92 0.87
C GLU A 102 -8.35 -3.74 2.13
N HIS A 103 -8.22 -5.06 1.99
CA HIS A 103 -7.88 -5.96 3.09
C HIS A 103 -6.50 -5.68 3.74
N VAL A 104 -5.57 -5.06 3.00
CA VAL A 104 -4.27 -4.62 3.53
C VAL A 104 -4.46 -3.41 4.43
N PHE A 105 -5.36 -2.49 4.06
CA PHE A 105 -5.71 -1.33 4.88
C PHE A 105 -6.48 -1.74 6.13
N ASP A 106 -7.45 -2.65 6.02
CA ASP A 106 -8.19 -3.16 7.17
C ASP A 106 -7.24 -3.74 8.23
N ARG A 107 -6.30 -4.57 7.80
CA ARG A 107 -5.26 -5.09 8.69
C ARG A 107 -4.42 -3.97 9.32
N GLY A 108 -3.99 -3.00 8.53
CA GLY A 108 -3.13 -1.92 8.98
C GLY A 108 -3.79 -0.96 9.96
N LEU A 109 -5.14 -0.81 9.92
CA LEU A 109 -5.90 0.01 10.87
C LEU A 109 -5.81 -0.51 12.31
N PHE A 110 -5.67 -1.81 12.47
CA PHE A 110 -5.55 -2.48 13.77
C PHE A 110 -4.11 -2.89 14.11
N ASP A 111 -3.13 -2.36 13.40
CA ASP A 111 -1.72 -2.64 13.69
C ASP A 111 -1.32 -2.09 15.07
N GLU A 112 -0.49 -2.84 15.78
CA GLU A 112 0.04 -2.44 17.08
C GLU A 112 0.84 -1.12 17.01
N HIS A 113 1.55 -0.89 15.90
CA HIS A 113 2.44 0.26 15.74
C HIS A 113 1.71 1.46 15.10
N HIS A 114 1.75 2.62 15.79
CA HIS A 114 1.07 3.84 15.35
C HIS A 114 1.50 4.34 13.96
N CYS A 115 2.78 4.16 13.56
CA CYS A 115 3.26 4.57 12.25
C CYS A 115 2.58 3.80 11.12
N VAL A 116 2.21 2.53 11.34
CA VAL A 116 1.48 1.72 10.36
C VAL A 116 0.03 2.23 10.25
N ARG A 117 -0.65 2.45 11.39
CA ARG A 117 -2.00 3.01 11.40
C ARG A 117 -2.06 4.39 10.71
N ASN A 118 -1.09 5.27 10.98
CA ASN A 118 -1.00 6.58 10.33
C ASN A 118 -0.77 6.47 8.81
N ALA A 119 0.03 5.48 8.37
CA ALA A 119 0.24 5.23 6.94
C ALA A 119 -1.07 4.83 6.24
N VAL A 120 -1.97 4.07 6.89
CA VAL A 120 -3.30 3.75 6.35
C VAL A 120 -4.11 5.02 6.14
N ILE A 121 -4.19 5.89 7.14
CA ILE A 121 -4.95 7.15 7.04
C ILE A 121 -4.43 8.01 5.86
N GLY A 122 -3.11 8.11 5.72
CA GLY A 122 -2.48 8.83 4.62
C GLY A 122 -2.78 8.23 3.25
N SER A 123 -2.69 6.91 3.13
CA SER A 123 -2.91 6.16 1.90
C SER A 123 -4.37 6.22 1.45
N VAL A 124 -5.33 6.00 2.35
CA VAL A 124 -6.77 6.10 2.05
C VAL A 124 -7.15 7.52 1.62
N LYS A 125 -6.62 8.56 2.29
CA LYS A 125 -6.82 9.95 1.85
C LYS A 125 -6.30 10.20 0.43
N LYS A 126 -5.18 9.58 0.06
CA LYS A 126 -4.61 9.66 -1.30
C LYS A 126 -5.52 9.01 -2.33
N CYS A 127 -6.03 7.81 -2.05
CA CYS A 127 -6.96 7.10 -2.93
C CYS A 127 -8.24 7.92 -3.16
N ARG A 128 -8.87 8.45 -2.11
CA ARG A 128 -10.09 9.27 -2.19
C ARG A 128 -9.93 10.54 -3.02
N ARG A 129 -8.78 11.22 -2.96
CA ARG A 129 -8.53 12.44 -3.75
C ARG A 129 -8.60 12.18 -5.26
N LYS A 130 -8.17 11.02 -5.70
CA LYS A 130 -8.15 10.68 -7.13
C LYS A 130 -9.50 10.20 -7.64
N ILE A 131 -10.28 9.51 -6.80
CA ILE A 131 -11.67 9.12 -7.11
C ILE A 131 -12.58 10.35 -7.27
N ARG A 132 -12.30 11.46 -6.59
CA ARG A 132 -13.03 12.72 -6.68
C ARG A 132 -12.56 13.66 -7.80
N SER A 133 -11.57 13.28 -8.60
CA SER A 133 -11.13 14.08 -9.75
C SER A 133 -12.22 14.10 -10.82
N PRO A 134 -12.59 15.29 -11.37
CA PRO A 134 -13.72 15.44 -12.32
C PRO A 134 -13.53 14.71 -13.65
N TYR A 135 -12.38 14.11 -13.90
CA TYR A 135 -12.09 13.33 -15.11
C TYR A 135 -12.40 11.82 -14.98
N CYS A 136 -12.85 11.34 -13.83
CA CYS A 136 -13.34 9.97 -13.69
C CYS A 136 -14.84 9.93 -13.89
N ASN A 137 -15.30 9.93 -15.15
CA ASN A 137 -16.69 9.60 -15.52
C ASN A 137 -16.89 8.09 -15.42
N GLY A 138 -17.09 7.59 -14.20
CA GLY A 138 -17.56 6.25 -13.90
C GLY A 138 -18.77 6.37 -12.94
N PRO A 139 -19.69 5.37 -12.89
CA PRO A 139 -20.94 5.48 -12.17
C PRO A 139 -20.71 5.78 -10.68
N LYS A 140 -21.36 6.86 -10.23
CA LYS A 140 -21.39 7.33 -8.85
C LYS A 140 -22.23 6.37 -8.02
N ASN A 141 -21.64 5.34 -7.42
CA ASN A 141 -22.28 4.59 -6.33
C ASN A 141 -21.24 3.75 -5.58
N ILE A 142 -20.40 4.41 -4.78
CA ILE A 142 -19.77 3.73 -3.64
C ILE A 142 -20.04 4.62 -2.43
N CYS A 143 -21.22 4.41 -1.86
CA CYS A 143 -21.55 4.87 -0.53
C CYS A 143 -20.87 3.90 0.44
N ILE A 144 -19.86 4.38 1.18
CA ILE A 144 -19.31 3.63 2.29
C ILE A 144 -20.37 3.64 3.38
N THR A 145 -21.23 2.62 3.38
CA THR A 145 -22.11 2.35 4.50
C THR A 145 -21.29 1.80 5.64
N THR A 146 -20.87 2.68 6.54
CA THR A 146 -20.52 2.26 7.90
C THR A 146 -21.77 1.66 8.52
N THR A 147 -21.93 0.36 8.44
CA THR A 147 -22.95 -0.36 9.20
C THR A 147 -22.60 -0.29 10.69
N LYS A 148 -23.05 0.78 11.34
CA LYS A 148 -23.25 0.77 12.77
C LYS A 148 -24.36 -0.24 13.06
N LYS A 149 -23.99 -1.44 13.49
CA LYS A 149 -24.90 -2.43 14.03
C LYS A 149 -25.34 -1.94 15.42
N CYS A 150 -26.40 -1.14 15.46
CA CYS A 150 -27.09 -0.85 16.71
C CYS A 150 -27.87 -2.10 17.12
N ALA A 151 -27.44 -2.72 18.21
CA ALA A 151 -28.22 -3.75 18.88
C ALA A 151 -29.52 -3.14 19.41
N GLY A 152 -30.62 -3.42 18.74
CA GLY A 152 -31.96 -3.08 19.20
C GLY A 152 -32.36 -4.04 20.32
N LYS A 153 -32.57 -3.52 21.51
CA LYS A 153 -33.21 -4.23 22.61
C LYS A 153 -34.68 -4.50 22.26
N SER A 154 -35.03 -5.77 22.23
CA SER A 154 -36.41 -6.25 22.24
C SER A 154 -37.05 -5.87 23.59
N VAL A 155 -38.13 -5.09 23.58
CA VAL A 155 -39.03 -4.93 24.71
C VAL A 155 -40.29 -5.72 24.36
N MET A 156 -40.50 -6.80 25.12
CA MET A 156 -41.81 -7.48 25.16
C MET A 156 -42.79 -6.58 25.86
N ALA A 157 -43.95 -6.37 25.24
CA ALA A 157 -45.15 -5.92 25.91
C ALA A 157 -46.22 -7.03 25.79
N SER A 158 -46.60 -7.53 26.94
CA SER A 158 -47.71 -8.45 27.16
C SER A 158 -49.04 -7.67 27.10
N SER A 159 -50.00 -8.20 26.46
CA SER A 159 -51.41 -8.25 26.91
C SER A 159 -52.17 -9.19 25.97
#